data_470913266a18a2b322cbc6a37af85600
#
_entry.id   470913266a18a2b322cbc6a37af85600
#
_cell.length_a   1.000
_cell.length_b   1.000
_cell.length_c   1.000
_cell.angle_alpha   90.00
_cell.angle_beta   90.00
_cell.angle_gamma   90.00
#
_symmetry.space_group_name_H-M   'P 1'
#
loop_
_entity.id
_entity.type
_entity.pdbx_description
1 polymer ?
#
loop_
_entity_poly.entity_id
_entity_poly.type
_entity_poly.pdbx_seq_one_letter_code
_entity_poly.pdbx_strand_id
1 'polypeptide(L)'
;MTVDRGLLLDRVGELAERVRVLLERPATGDAGESSELAHALATAGAEIRAVLCARPSHDARTAGELCLGLVELRRLQEELREHVVSLRFAAVARIHHGLAKLRAYETVAELLPAAAAEFGACCDFDRTVISRRRGSTWRAEAVWLAPGLDPRVSRATESYLRETWIPLGPGVLETELIRRRAAEVIAADDPRTNKELMAVSDSVGYVASPVMPAGRVIGFLQADCYGSRRELTTLDRDNLWTFAQGFGLLFERMVLLERLVQQRTRAREAFDLAERQLQQLAEDEILLAQNDRELGAVAYHAAEFFRPAAAAEGVESLLTARERKIVELMITGARNSEIADRLVVSEDTVKSHVKSVLRKLGSSNRAEAVSRYLKLAMPRI
;
A
#
# COMPACT_ATOMS: atom_id res chain seq x y z
N MET A 1 -2.93 -49.48 -33.73
CA MET A 1 -2.30 -49.85 -32.46
C MET A 1 -3.37 -50.42 -31.54
N THR A 2 -3.32 -51.70 -31.27
CA THR A 2 -4.22 -52.38 -30.32
C THR A 2 -3.71 -52.04 -28.93
N VAL A 3 -4.37 -51.07 -28.27
CA VAL A 3 -4.09 -50.78 -26.83
C VAL A 3 -4.55 -52.02 -26.06
N ASP A 4 -3.59 -52.61 -25.33
CA ASP A 4 -3.84 -53.82 -24.54
C ASP A 4 -4.74 -53.46 -23.34
N ARG A 5 -5.89 -54.16 -23.23
CA ARG A 5 -6.88 -53.97 -22.16
C ARG A 5 -6.23 -54.13 -20.75
N GLY A 6 -5.35 -55.19 -20.62
CA GLY A 6 -4.69 -55.47 -19.35
C GLY A 6 -3.88 -54.28 -18.88
N LEU A 7 -3.13 -53.69 -19.78
CA LEU A 7 -2.33 -52.49 -19.54
C LEU A 7 -3.16 -51.25 -19.08
N LEU A 8 -4.39 -51.08 -19.64
CA LEU A 8 -5.26 -49.98 -19.23
C LEU A 8 -5.81 -50.15 -17.82
N LEU A 9 -6.24 -51.38 -17.46
CA LEU A 9 -6.76 -51.67 -16.11
C LEU A 9 -5.68 -51.65 -15.06
N ASP A 10 -4.48 -52.14 -15.36
CA ASP A 10 -3.30 -52.08 -14.49
C ASP A 10 -2.94 -50.58 -14.20
N ARG A 11 -3.01 -49.74 -15.24
CA ARG A 11 -2.77 -48.30 -15.10
C ARG A 11 -3.81 -47.61 -14.20
N VAL A 12 -5.08 -48.04 -14.27
CA VAL A 12 -6.12 -47.54 -13.35
C VAL A 12 -5.79 -47.91 -11.90
N GLY A 13 -5.35 -49.15 -11.65
CA GLY A 13 -4.91 -49.59 -10.32
C GLY A 13 -3.71 -48.80 -9.80
N GLU A 14 -2.70 -48.59 -10.65
CA GLU A 14 -1.54 -47.75 -10.30
C GLU A 14 -1.92 -46.30 -9.96
N LEU A 15 -2.79 -45.69 -10.75
CA LEU A 15 -3.28 -44.34 -10.49
C LEU A 15 -4.10 -44.30 -9.20
N ALA A 16 -4.91 -45.30 -8.90
CA ALA A 16 -5.67 -45.39 -7.66
C ALA A 16 -4.77 -45.42 -6.43
N GLU A 17 -3.67 -46.19 -6.48
CA GLU A 17 -2.70 -46.23 -5.39
C GLU A 17 -1.97 -44.89 -5.21
N ARG A 18 -1.57 -44.23 -6.28
CA ARG A 18 -0.93 -42.91 -6.23
C ARG A 18 -1.87 -41.86 -5.65
N VAL A 19 -3.14 -41.86 -6.02
CA VAL A 19 -4.14 -40.94 -5.44
C VAL A 19 -4.32 -41.20 -3.95
N ARG A 20 -4.40 -42.50 -3.53
CA ARG A 20 -4.54 -42.85 -2.12
C ARG A 20 -3.36 -42.35 -1.30
N VAL A 21 -2.13 -42.58 -1.76
CA VAL A 21 -0.90 -42.13 -1.11
C VAL A 21 -0.89 -40.60 -0.99
N LEU A 22 -1.34 -39.88 -2.02
CA LEU A 22 -1.45 -38.43 -1.98
C LEU A 22 -2.46 -37.94 -0.94
N LEU A 23 -3.64 -38.57 -0.87
CA LEU A 23 -4.72 -38.19 0.06
C LEU A 23 -4.37 -38.43 1.54
N GLU A 24 -3.46 -39.37 1.82
CA GLU A 24 -2.99 -39.70 3.19
C GLU A 24 -1.89 -38.75 3.69
N ARG A 25 -1.25 -37.97 2.81
CA ARG A 25 -0.18 -37.03 3.19
C ARG A 25 -0.72 -35.78 3.85
N PRO A 26 0.01 -35.19 4.82
CA PRO A 26 -0.33 -33.87 5.36
C PRO A 26 -0.29 -32.81 4.26
N ALA A 27 -1.17 -31.82 4.34
CA ALA A 27 -1.54 -30.84 3.32
C ALA A 27 -0.43 -29.83 2.91
N THR A 28 0.82 -30.23 2.91
CA THR A 28 1.98 -29.38 2.58
C THR A 28 2.66 -29.88 1.32
N GLY A 29 2.58 -29.13 0.24
CA GLY A 29 3.48 -29.27 -0.90
C GLY A 29 2.97 -30.01 -2.15
N ASP A 30 1.78 -30.60 -2.19
CA ASP A 30 1.38 -31.57 -3.24
C ASP A 30 0.56 -31.02 -4.41
N ALA A 31 0.55 -29.70 -4.64
CA ALA A 31 -0.25 -29.12 -5.72
C ALA A 31 0.26 -29.50 -7.13
N GLY A 32 1.57 -29.73 -7.30
CA GLY A 32 2.18 -30.20 -8.54
C GLY A 32 1.75 -31.64 -8.85
N GLU A 33 1.95 -32.53 -7.88
CA GLU A 33 1.58 -33.93 -7.99
C GLU A 33 0.07 -34.12 -8.20
N SER A 34 -0.76 -33.32 -7.53
CA SER A 34 -2.21 -33.31 -7.76
C SER A 34 -2.59 -32.92 -9.18
N SER A 35 -1.89 -31.97 -9.80
CA SER A 35 -2.12 -31.55 -11.18
C SER A 35 -1.70 -32.64 -12.18
N GLU A 36 -0.57 -33.26 -11.96
CA GLU A 36 -0.08 -34.39 -12.79
C GLU A 36 -1.03 -35.59 -12.71
N LEU A 37 -1.47 -35.95 -11.50
CA LEU A 37 -2.43 -37.03 -11.30
C LEU A 37 -3.78 -36.72 -11.96
N ALA A 38 -4.28 -35.50 -11.85
CA ALA A 38 -5.51 -35.08 -12.51
C ALA A 38 -5.42 -35.24 -14.03
N HIS A 39 -4.27 -34.88 -14.62
CA HIS A 39 -4.01 -35.05 -16.06
C HIS A 39 -3.91 -36.53 -16.44
N ALA A 40 -3.19 -37.34 -15.65
CA ALA A 40 -3.05 -38.76 -15.89
C ALA A 40 -4.39 -39.50 -15.82
N LEU A 41 -5.23 -39.20 -14.83
CA LEU A 41 -6.60 -39.72 -14.70
C LEU A 41 -7.49 -39.34 -15.90
N ALA A 42 -7.39 -38.11 -16.37
CA ALA A 42 -8.14 -37.64 -17.52
C ALA A 42 -7.71 -38.36 -18.82
N THR A 43 -6.41 -38.54 -18.98
CA THR A 43 -5.81 -39.24 -20.16
C THR A 43 -6.21 -40.69 -20.16
N ALA A 44 -6.08 -41.43 -19.04
CA ALA A 44 -6.50 -42.81 -18.92
C ALA A 44 -8.00 -43.01 -19.23
N GLY A 45 -8.84 -42.07 -18.74
CA GLY A 45 -10.27 -42.09 -19.05
C GLY A 45 -10.60 -41.82 -20.53
N ALA A 46 -9.82 -41.00 -21.21
CA ALA A 46 -9.96 -40.75 -22.64
C ALA A 46 -9.55 -41.99 -23.46
N GLU A 47 -8.47 -42.63 -23.10
CA GLU A 47 -7.97 -43.87 -23.73
C GLU A 47 -9.01 -45.01 -23.61
N ILE A 48 -9.55 -45.26 -22.41
CA ILE A 48 -10.61 -46.28 -22.21
C ILE A 48 -11.85 -45.96 -23.03
N ARG A 49 -12.32 -44.74 -23.07
CA ARG A 49 -13.46 -44.32 -23.93
C ARG A 49 -13.19 -44.56 -25.42
N ALA A 50 -11.98 -44.20 -25.86
CA ALA A 50 -11.58 -44.43 -27.25
C ALA A 50 -11.63 -45.91 -27.63
N VAL A 51 -11.17 -46.82 -26.77
CA VAL A 51 -11.22 -48.29 -26.96
C VAL A 51 -12.67 -48.75 -27.00
N LEU A 52 -13.52 -48.33 -26.09
CA LEU A 52 -14.96 -48.65 -26.06
C LEU A 52 -15.67 -48.19 -27.33
N CYS A 53 -15.36 -47.01 -27.84
CA CYS A 53 -15.99 -46.45 -29.05
C CYS A 53 -15.46 -47.12 -30.35
N ALA A 54 -14.18 -47.51 -30.40
CA ALA A 54 -13.56 -48.04 -31.60
C ALA A 54 -13.97 -49.49 -31.92
N ARG A 55 -14.48 -50.25 -30.95
CA ARG A 55 -14.88 -51.67 -31.14
C ARG A 55 -16.23 -51.93 -30.47
N PRO A 56 -17.36 -51.66 -31.15
CA PRO A 56 -18.72 -51.93 -30.60
C PRO A 56 -19.02 -53.40 -30.39
N SER A 57 -18.14 -54.35 -30.87
CA SER A 57 -18.27 -55.78 -30.70
C SER A 57 -17.39 -56.38 -29.58
N HIS A 58 -17.08 -55.61 -28.54
CA HIS A 58 -16.48 -56.20 -27.33
C HIS A 58 -17.42 -57.22 -26.71
N ASP A 59 -16.86 -58.34 -26.20
CA ASP A 59 -17.67 -59.21 -25.34
C ASP A 59 -18.21 -58.42 -24.13
N ALA A 60 -19.39 -58.83 -23.65
CA ALA A 60 -20.06 -58.10 -22.56
C ALA A 60 -19.17 -58.00 -21.27
N ARG A 61 -18.27 -58.96 -21.05
CA ARG A 61 -17.35 -58.97 -19.91
C ARG A 61 -16.30 -57.90 -20.07
N THR A 62 -15.66 -57.82 -21.22
CA THR A 62 -14.62 -56.83 -21.52
C THR A 62 -15.17 -55.38 -21.45
N ALA A 63 -16.35 -55.17 -22.05
CA ALA A 63 -17.03 -53.87 -21.95
C ALA A 63 -17.38 -53.52 -20.51
N GLY A 64 -17.83 -54.47 -19.70
CA GLY A 64 -18.15 -54.28 -18.29
C GLY A 64 -16.91 -53.90 -17.46
N GLU A 65 -15.76 -54.57 -17.66
CA GLU A 65 -14.52 -54.26 -16.95
C GLU A 65 -13.97 -52.84 -17.28
N LEU A 66 -14.02 -52.47 -18.57
CA LEU A 66 -13.63 -51.11 -19.00
C LEU A 66 -14.58 -50.03 -18.45
N CYS A 67 -15.88 -50.30 -18.39
CA CYS A 67 -16.84 -49.41 -17.77
C CYS A 67 -16.61 -49.26 -16.29
N LEU A 68 -16.29 -50.33 -15.56
CA LEU A 68 -15.87 -50.26 -14.13
C LEU A 68 -14.62 -49.42 -13.93
N GLY A 69 -13.60 -49.59 -14.83
CA GLY A 69 -12.43 -48.72 -14.85
C GLY A 69 -12.74 -47.25 -15.02
N LEU A 70 -13.70 -46.91 -15.91
CA LEU A 70 -14.14 -45.51 -16.06
C LEU A 70 -14.87 -44.97 -14.81
N VAL A 71 -15.65 -45.79 -14.13
CA VAL A 71 -16.33 -45.40 -12.88
C VAL A 71 -15.29 -45.13 -11.80
N GLU A 72 -14.31 -45.99 -11.67
CA GLU A 72 -13.22 -45.81 -10.68
C GLU A 72 -12.39 -44.56 -10.98
N LEU A 73 -11.98 -44.31 -12.22
CA LEU A 73 -11.29 -43.09 -12.61
C LEU A 73 -12.12 -41.84 -12.27
N ARG A 74 -13.41 -41.89 -12.49
CA ARG A 74 -14.31 -40.78 -12.16
C ARG A 74 -14.37 -40.51 -10.66
N ARG A 75 -14.44 -41.58 -9.87
CA ARG A 75 -14.38 -41.49 -8.40
C ARG A 75 -13.08 -40.85 -7.95
N LEU A 76 -11.95 -41.34 -8.45
CA LEU A 76 -10.61 -40.81 -8.11
C LEU A 76 -10.47 -39.34 -8.53
N GLN A 77 -11.00 -38.93 -9.66
CA GLN A 77 -11.04 -37.53 -10.08
C GLN A 77 -11.80 -36.65 -9.11
N GLU A 78 -12.92 -37.14 -8.58
CA GLU A 78 -13.72 -36.39 -7.61
C GLU A 78 -13.03 -36.28 -6.25
N GLU A 79 -12.49 -37.39 -5.74
CA GLU A 79 -11.70 -37.39 -4.50
C GLU A 79 -10.50 -36.45 -4.58
N LEU A 80 -9.76 -36.47 -5.69
CA LEU A 80 -8.62 -35.55 -5.91
C LEU A 80 -9.09 -34.10 -6.00
N ARG A 81 -10.23 -33.84 -6.64
CA ARG A 81 -10.81 -32.48 -6.72
C ARG A 81 -11.21 -31.97 -5.34
N GLU A 82 -11.89 -32.80 -4.52
CA GLU A 82 -12.27 -32.45 -3.16
C GLU A 82 -11.03 -32.15 -2.30
N HIS A 83 -9.98 -32.97 -2.45
CA HIS A 83 -8.71 -32.77 -1.78
C HIS A 83 -8.07 -31.41 -2.15
N VAL A 84 -7.96 -31.09 -3.46
CA VAL A 84 -7.41 -29.78 -3.92
C VAL A 84 -8.24 -28.61 -3.40
N VAL A 85 -9.56 -28.75 -3.36
CA VAL A 85 -10.45 -27.70 -2.78
C VAL A 85 -10.19 -27.55 -1.28
N SER A 86 -10.04 -28.65 -0.55
CA SER A 86 -9.72 -28.64 0.88
C SER A 86 -8.35 -27.95 1.14
N LEU A 87 -7.33 -28.27 0.35
CA LEU A 87 -6.01 -27.62 0.44
C LEU A 87 -6.10 -26.11 0.24
N ARG A 88 -6.87 -25.65 -0.75
CA ARG A 88 -7.09 -24.22 -1.01
C ARG A 88 -7.79 -23.53 0.16
N PHE A 89 -8.83 -24.14 0.71
CA PHE A 89 -9.51 -23.59 1.90
C PHE A 89 -8.60 -23.50 3.11
N ALA A 90 -7.80 -24.54 3.36
CA ALA A 90 -6.84 -24.56 4.46
C ALA A 90 -5.78 -23.46 4.28
N ALA A 91 -5.27 -23.26 3.06
CA ALA A 91 -4.30 -22.20 2.75
C ALA A 91 -4.92 -20.80 2.98
N VAL A 92 -6.12 -20.55 2.48
CA VAL A 92 -6.83 -19.28 2.69
C VAL A 92 -7.05 -19.02 4.19
N ALA A 93 -7.44 -20.04 4.96
CA ALA A 93 -7.62 -19.90 6.42
C ALA A 93 -6.32 -19.54 7.14
N ARG A 94 -5.18 -20.18 6.77
CA ARG A 94 -3.85 -19.85 7.31
C ARG A 94 -3.45 -18.42 6.96
N ILE A 95 -3.66 -17.99 5.70
CA ILE A 95 -3.38 -16.62 5.24
C ILE A 95 -4.20 -15.60 6.03
N HIS A 96 -5.50 -15.83 6.17
CA HIS A 96 -6.37 -14.95 6.96
C HIS A 96 -5.93 -14.85 8.42
N HIS A 97 -5.52 -15.97 9.03
CA HIS A 97 -4.98 -15.98 10.39
C HIS A 97 -3.68 -15.18 10.50
N GLY A 98 -2.74 -15.38 9.57
CA GLY A 98 -1.48 -14.62 9.51
C GLY A 98 -1.73 -13.12 9.35
N LEU A 99 -2.61 -12.73 8.42
CA LEU A 99 -2.97 -11.32 8.23
C LEU A 99 -3.68 -10.72 9.46
N ALA A 100 -4.45 -11.52 10.21
CA ALA A 100 -5.09 -11.07 11.45
C ALA A 100 -4.07 -10.74 12.54
N LYS A 101 -3.01 -11.56 12.70
CA LYS A 101 -1.90 -11.27 13.62
C LYS A 101 -1.19 -9.95 13.29
N LEU A 102 -1.02 -9.65 12.00
CA LEU A 102 -0.36 -8.42 11.54
C LEU A 102 -1.10 -7.14 11.91
N ARG A 103 -2.38 -7.21 12.28
CA ARG A 103 -3.16 -6.05 12.75
C ARG A 103 -2.72 -5.52 14.11
N ALA A 104 -1.97 -6.29 14.88
CA ALA A 104 -1.47 -5.90 16.20
C ALA A 104 -0.29 -4.92 16.16
N TYR A 105 0.39 -4.81 15.01
CA TYR A 105 1.52 -3.89 14.87
C TYR A 105 1.04 -2.45 14.66
N GLU A 106 1.79 -1.51 15.22
CA GLU A 106 1.42 -0.09 15.22
C GLU A 106 2.26 0.76 14.26
N THR A 107 3.41 0.25 13.82
CA THR A 107 4.34 0.95 12.93
C THR A 107 4.68 0.15 11.69
N VAL A 108 4.98 0.85 10.59
CA VAL A 108 5.45 0.21 9.34
C VAL A 108 6.77 -0.53 9.56
N ALA A 109 7.64 -0.01 10.43
CA ALA A 109 8.94 -0.61 10.72
C ALA A 109 8.81 -1.99 11.38
N GLU A 110 7.82 -2.20 12.23
CA GLU A 110 7.51 -3.49 12.86
C GLU A 110 6.70 -4.40 11.94
N LEU A 111 5.78 -3.83 11.18
CA LEU A 111 4.89 -4.58 10.29
C LEU A 111 5.65 -5.32 9.18
N LEU A 112 6.64 -4.69 8.55
CA LEU A 112 7.32 -5.27 7.39
C LEU A 112 8.07 -6.58 7.70
N PRO A 113 8.95 -6.66 8.75
CA PRO A 113 9.60 -7.91 9.11
C PRO A 113 8.61 -8.99 9.55
N ALA A 114 7.59 -8.60 10.33
CA ALA A 114 6.55 -9.52 10.79
C ALA A 114 5.73 -10.08 9.62
N ALA A 115 5.39 -9.24 8.63
CA ALA A 115 4.67 -9.68 7.44
C ALA A 115 5.49 -10.64 6.58
N ALA A 116 6.80 -10.41 6.43
CA ALA A 116 7.67 -11.35 5.73
C ALA A 116 7.70 -12.72 6.44
N ALA A 117 7.84 -12.73 7.77
CA ALA A 117 7.85 -13.96 8.56
C ALA A 117 6.50 -14.70 8.53
N GLU A 118 5.39 -14.00 8.76
CA GLU A 118 4.05 -14.62 8.72
C GLU A 118 3.72 -15.16 7.33
N PHE A 119 4.17 -14.48 6.27
CA PHE A 119 3.98 -14.97 4.90
C PHE A 119 4.73 -16.29 4.67
N GLY A 120 6.01 -16.38 5.07
CA GLY A 120 6.76 -17.62 5.02
C GLY A 120 6.08 -18.76 5.76
N ALA A 121 5.64 -18.47 7.01
CA ALA A 121 5.03 -19.48 7.89
C ALA A 121 3.65 -19.95 7.39
N CYS A 122 2.79 -19.06 6.89
CA CYS A 122 1.43 -19.44 6.49
C CYS A 122 1.34 -20.09 5.10
N CYS A 123 2.34 -19.88 4.24
CA CYS A 123 2.37 -20.39 2.87
C CYS A 123 3.49 -21.41 2.61
N ASP A 124 4.25 -21.77 3.65
CA ASP A 124 5.31 -22.79 3.60
C ASP A 124 6.42 -22.47 2.59
N PHE A 125 6.90 -21.21 2.67
CA PHE A 125 8.06 -20.74 1.92
C PHE A 125 9.30 -20.72 2.81
N ASP A 126 10.47 -20.97 2.21
CA ASP A 126 11.75 -20.94 2.93
C ASP A 126 12.36 -19.55 2.99
N ARG A 127 12.10 -18.72 1.98
CA ARG A 127 12.54 -17.31 1.94
C ARG A 127 11.43 -16.43 1.42
N THR A 128 11.29 -15.26 2.06
CA THR A 128 10.31 -14.25 1.65
C THR A 128 10.93 -12.86 1.65
N VAL A 129 10.54 -12.05 0.70
CA VAL A 129 11.04 -10.70 0.49
C VAL A 129 9.89 -9.74 0.29
N ILE A 130 9.86 -8.66 1.08
CA ILE A 130 8.98 -7.51 0.83
C ILE A 130 9.87 -6.38 0.35
N SER A 131 9.60 -5.87 -0.84
CA SER A 131 10.39 -4.83 -1.47
C SER A 131 9.60 -3.54 -1.65
N ARG A 132 10.35 -2.43 -1.77
CA ARG A 132 9.81 -1.12 -2.09
C ARG A 132 10.30 -0.65 -3.45
N ARG A 133 9.40 -0.10 -4.24
CA ARG A 133 9.68 0.56 -5.50
C ARG A 133 9.95 2.05 -5.30
N ARG A 134 11.02 2.56 -5.93
CA ARG A 134 11.29 4.00 -6.09
C ARG A 134 11.54 4.32 -7.56
N GLY A 135 10.60 5.02 -8.20
CA GLY A 135 10.73 5.34 -9.63
C GLY A 135 10.91 4.08 -10.49
N SER A 136 12.08 3.96 -11.13
CA SER A 136 12.46 2.84 -11.99
C SER A 136 13.38 1.82 -11.31
N THR A 137 13.36 1.73 -9.98
CA THR A 137 14.15 0.75 -9.22
C THR A 137 13.34 0.17 -8.08
N TRP A 138 13.76 -0.99 -7.56
CA TRP A 138 13.23 -1.57 -6.34
C TRP A 138 14.36 -2.12 -5.45
N ARG A 139 14.10 -2.27 -4.15
CA ARG A 139 15.01 -2.83 -3.15
C ARG A 139 14.22 -3.50 -2.04
N ALA A 140 14.78 -4.54 -1.41
CA ALA A 140 14.15 -5.17 -0.26
C ALA A 140 14.10 -4.22 0.95
N GLU A 141 12.96 -4.21 1.62
CA GLU A 141 12.74 -3.52 2.90
C GLU A 141 12.69 -4.54 4.06
N ALA A 142 12.17 -5.75 3.78
CA ALA A 142 12.20 -6.86 4.72
C ALA A 142 12.54 -8.16 3.98
N VAL A 143 13.39 -8.97 4.62
CA VAL A 143 13.78 -10.31 4.18
C VAL A 143 13.57 -11.23 5.37
N TRP A 144 12.89 -12.34 5.17
CA TRP A 144 12.79 -13.41 6.14
C TRP A 144 13.34 -14.70 5.53
N LEU A 145 14.03 -15.46 6.35
CA LEU A 145 14.72 -16.70 5.98
C LEU A 145 14.34 -17.75 7.01
N ALA A 146 13.89 -18.92 6.55
CA ALA A 146 13.57 -20.04 7.42
C ALA A 146 14.80 -20.51 8.22
N PRO A 147 14.60 -20.99 9.44
CA PRO A 147 15.69 -21.59 10.23
C PRO A 147 16.29 -22.79 9.51
N GLY A 148 17.63 -22.93 9.59
CA GLY A 148 18.33 -24.12 9.05
C GLY A 148 18.80 -24.01 7.59
N LEU A 149 18.58 -22.87 6.92
CA LEU A 149 19.15 -22.62 5.59
C LEU A 149 20.66 -22.43 5.63
N ASP A 150 21.36 -22.67 4.50
CA ASP A 150 22.80 -22.43 4.39
C ASP A 150 23.13 -20.97 4.80
N PRO A 151 23.96 -20.78 5.85
CA PRO A 151 24.23 -19.43 6.37
C PRO A 151 25.03 -18.55 5.41
N ARG A 152 25.76 -19.14 4.46
CA ARG A 152 26.57 -18.39 3.48
C ARG A 152 25.66 -17.81 2.41
N VAL A 153 24.84 -18.64 1.80
CA VAL A 153 23.87 -18.22 0.78
C VAL A 153 22.86 -17.25 1.38
N SER A 154 22.36 -17.55 2.58
CA SER A 154 21.39 -16.69 3.28
C SER A 154 21.93 -15.27 3.51
N ARG A 155 23.16 -15.13 4.05
CA ARG A 155 23.78 -13.83 4.26
C ARG A 155 24.07 -13.09 2.97
N ALA A 156 24.59 -13.78 1.95
CA ALA A 156 24.87 -13.19 0.65
C ALA A 156 23.58 -12.66 0.00
N THR A 157 22.51 -13.44 0.02
CA THR A 157 21.19 -13.05 -0.52
C THR A 157 20.61 -11.85 0.23
N GLU A 158 20.62 -11.88 1.56
CA GLU A 158 20.10 -10.78 2.36
C GLU A 158 20.89 -9.48 2.15
N SER A 159 22.23 -9.53 2.15
CA SER A 159 23.09 -8.37 1.90
C SER A 159 22.81 -7.79 0.52
N TYR A 160 22.80 -8.63 -0.52
CA TYR A 160 22.50 -8.19 -1.89
C TYR A 160 21.15 -7.49 -1.99
N LEU A 161 20.09 -8.09 -1.46
CA LEU A 161 18.73 -7.57 -1.51
C LEU A 161 18.55 -6.26 -0.75
N ARG A 162 19.25 -6.08 0.38
CA ARG A 162 19.17 -4.87 1.21
C ARG A 162 20.02 -3.72 0.68
N GLU A 163 21.15 -4.01 0.06
CA GLU A 163 22.12 -3.00 -0.36
C GLU A 163 21.91 -2.57 -1.82
N THR A 164 21.37 -3.45 -2.66
CA THR A 164 21.27 -3.21 -4.10
C THR A 164 19.91 -2.64 -4.51
N TRP A 165 19.93 -1.53 -5.25
CA TRP A 165 18.77 -1.05 -5.99
C TRP A 165 18.69 -1.74 -7.34
N ILE A 166 17.73 -2.61 -7.52
CA ILE A 166 17.53 -3.40 -8.74
C ILE A 166 16.72 -2.58 -9.75
N PRO A 167 17.22 -2.41 -10.99
CA PRO A 167 16.55 -1.58 -11.99
C PRO A 167 15.30 -2.27 -12.55
N LEU A 168 14.28 -1.46 -12.83
CA LEU A 168 13.10 -1.82 -13.59
C LEU A 168 13.27 -1.31 -15.03
N GLY A 169 13.01 -2.18 -16.01
CA GLY A 169 13.16 -1.81 -17.42
C GLY A 169 12.41 -2.77 -18.35
N PRO A 170 12.46 -2.55 -19.65
CA PRO A 170 11.86 -3.47 -20.62
C PRO A 170 12.47 -4.87 -20.49
N GLY A 171 11.62 -5.89 -20.49
CA GLY A 171 12.05 -7.28 -20.38
C GLY A 171 12.42 -7.75 -18.97
N VAL A 172 12.28 -6.90 -17.95
CA VAL A 172 12.43 -7.30 -16.53
C VAL A 172 11.09 -7.77 -15.97
N LEU A 173 11.10 -8.85 -15.23
CA LEU A 173 9.89 -9.49 -14.69
C LEU A 173 9.04 -8.52 -13.87
N GLU A 174 9.64 -7.80 -12.93
CA GLU A 174 8.93 -6.89 -12.04
C GLU A 174 8.23 -5.76 -12.81
N THR A 175 8.75 -5.38 -13.97
CA THR A 175 8.08 -4.44 -14.88
C THR A 175 6.81 -5.04 -15.48
N GLU A 176 6.85 -6.33 -15.84
CA GLU A 176 5.66 -7.04 -16.31
C GLU A 176 4.61 -7.22 -15.19
N LEU A 177 5.04 -7.51 -13.96
CA LEU A 177 4.13 -7.58 -12.80
C LEU A 177 3.42 -6.23 -12.56
N ILE A 178 4.14 -5.11 -12.72
CA ILE A 178 3.53 -3.76 -12.64
C ILE A 178 2.48 -3.58 -13.74
N ARG A 179 2.79 -3.99 -14.96
CA ARG A 179 1.91 -3.82 -16.12
C ARG A 179 0.67 -4.70 -16.05
N ARG A 180 0.86 -5.99 -15.70
CA ARG A 180 -0.22 -7.00 -15.66
C ARG A 180 -1.02 -6.95 -14.37
N ARG A 181 -0.44 -6.40 -13.30
CA ARG A 181 -1.04 -6.36 -11.96
C ARG A 181 -1.47 -7.76 -11.48
N ALA A 182 -0.61 -8.74 -11.68
CA ALA A 182 -0.89 -10.13 -11.37
C ALA A 182 0.36 -10.80 -10.79
N ALA A 183 0.18 -11.84 -10.00
CA ALA A 183 1.26 -12.69 -9.52
C ALA A 183 1.68 -13.70 -10.59
N GLU A 184 2.94 -14.13 -10.54
CA GLU A 184 3.52 -15.08 -11.49
C GLU A 184 4.44 -16.08 -10.76
N VAL A 185 4.52 -17.33 -11.25
CA VAL A 185 5.55 -18.31 -10.89
C VAL A 185 6.65 -18.20 -11.91
N ILE A 186 7.89 -18.11 -11.46
CA ILE A 186 9.04 -17.81 -12.31
C ILE A 186 10.11 -18.88 -12.10
N ALA A 187 10.60 -19.50 -13.17
CA ALA A 187 11.76 -20.37 -13.16
C ALA A 187 13.05 -19.53 -13.11
N ALA A 188 14.11 -20.07 -12.52
CA ALA A 188 15.40 -19.35 -12.38
C ALA A 188 16.05 -19.03 -13.73
N ASP A 189 15.80 -19.82 -14.75
CA ASP A 189 16.32 -19.66 -16.13
C ASP A 189 15.47 -18.72 -16.99
N ASP A 190 14.36 -18.18 -16.47
CA ASP A 190 13.57 -17.19 -17.19
C ASP A 190 14.43 -15.98 -17.54
N PRO A 191 14.51 -15.58 -18.82
CA PRO A 191 15.36 -14.48 -19.27
C PRO A 191 15.00 -13.11 -18.65
N ARG A 192 13.81 -12.99 -18.06
CA ARG A 192 13.34 -11.76 -17.40
C ARG A 192 13.87 -11.60 -15.98
N THR A 193 14.47 -12.64 -15.38
CA THR A 193 14.99 -12.61 -14.01
C THR A 193 16.29 -11.79 -13.90
N ASN A 194 16.55 -11.26 -12.71
CA ASN A 194 17.84 -10.67 -12.38
C ASN A 194 18.88 -11.78 -12.19
N LYS A 195 19.80 -11.92 -13.15
CA LYS A 195 20.82 -12.99 -13.16
C LYS A 195 21.76 -12.95 -11.96
N GLU A 196 22.12 -11.75 -11.48
CA GLU A 196 22.97 -11.61 -10.29
C GLU A 196 22.25 -12.10 -9.04
N LEU A 197 20.98 -11.71 -8.88
CA LEU A 197 20.15 -12.18 -7.76
C LEU A 197 20.00 -13.69 -7.81
N MET A 198 19.73 -14.28 -8.97
CA MET A 198 19.61 -15.74 -9.12
C MET A 198 20.92 -16.46 -8.76
N ALA A 199 22.05 -15.93 -9.18
CA ALA A 199 23.36 -16.50 -8.87
C ALA A 199 23.70 -16.39 -7.37
N VAL A 200 23.41 -15.26 -6.72
CA VAL A 200 23.70 -15.05 -5.30
C VAL A 200 22.75 -15.86 -4.41
N SER A 201 21.49 -15.98 -4.81
CA SER A 201 20.45 -16.66 -4.03
C SER A 201 20.42 -18.17 -4.22
N ASP A 202 21.08 -18.70 -5.24
CA ASP A 202 21.00 -20.11 -5.65
C ASP A 202 19.54 -20.62 -5.74
N SER A 203 18.64 -19.74 -6.17
CA SER A 203 17.22 -20.03 -6.30
C SER A 203 16.96 -20.82 -7.59
N VAL A 204 16.13 -21.86 -7.53
CA VAL A 204 15.65 -22.61 -8.70
C VAL A 204 14.41 -21.99 -9.34
N GLY A 205 13.81 -21.00 -8.67
CA GLY A 205 12.65 -20.26 -9.09
C GLY A 205 12.00 -19.55 -7.91
N TYR A 206 11.10 -18.63 -8.19
CA TYR A 206 10.37 -17.90 -7.16
C TYR A 206 8.97 -17.51 -7.62
N VAL A 207 8.11 -17.21 -6.68
CA VAL A 207 6.82 -16.57 -6.94
C VAL A 207 6.92 -15.08 -6.61
N ALA A 208 6.28 -14.25 -7.44
CA ALA A 208 6.29 -12.80 -7.23
C ALA A 208 4.91 -12.18 -7.46
N SER A 209 4.56 -11.21 -6.64
CA SER A 209 3.31 -10.44 -6.71
C SER A 209 3.58 -8.96 -6.49
N PRO A 210 2.92 -8.05 -7.23
CA PRO A 210 2.94 -6.65 -6.89
C PRO A 210 2.11 -6.37 -5.63
N VAL A 211 2.60 -5.48 -4.77
CA VAL A 211 1.85 -4.95 -3.62
C VAL A 211 1.20 -3.64 -4.05
N MET A 212 -0.16 -3.59 -3.99
CA MET A 212 -0.94 -2.52 -4.64
C MET A 212 -1.97 -1.88 -3.70
N PRO A 213 -1.58 -1.13 -2.67
CA PRO A 213 -2.53 -0.32 -1.91
C PRO A 213 -3.17 0.73 -2.82
N ALA A 214 -4.49 0.90 -2.70
CA ALA A 214 -5.27 1.81 -3.55
C ALA A 214 -5.01 1.66 -5.07
N GLY A 215 -4.69 0.45 -5.52
CA GLY A 215 -4.43 0.13 -6.94
C GLY A 215 -3.09 0.64 -7.48
N ARG A 216 -2.20 1.18 -6.66
CA ARG A 216 -0.88 1.65 -7.06
C ARG A 216 0.21 0.67 -6.61
N VAL A 217 1.04 0.19 -7.54
CA VAL A 217 2.16 -0.68 -7.20
C VAL A 217 3.23 0.11 -6.45
N ILE A 218 3.46 -0.26 -5.18
CA ILE A 218 4.46 0.36 -4.30
C ILE A 218 5.70 -0.50 -4.09
N GLY A 219 5.63 -1.79 -4.41
CA GLY A 219 6.68 -2.77 -4.25
C GLY A 219 6.21 -4.15 -4.67
N PHE A 220 6.97 -5.16 -4.25
CA PHE A 220 6.71 -6.55 -4.57
C PHE A 220 6.79 -7.42 -3.32
N LEU A 221 6.04 -8.50 -3.31
CA LEU A 221 6.17 -9.62 -2.41
C LEU A 221 6.71 -10.79 -3.23
N GLN A 222 7.81 -11.38 -2.79
CA GLN A 222 8.49 -12.49 -3.49
C GLN A 222 8.79 -13.60 -2.48
N ALA A 223 8.76 -14.85 -2.94
CA ALA A 223 9.08 -15.99 -2.10
C ALA A 223 9.62 -17.15 -2.91
N ASP A 224 10.45 -18.00 -2.28
CA ASP A 224 10.94 -19.23 -2.85
C ASP A 224 11.04 -20.38 -1.82
N CYS A 225 11.32 -21.56 -2.34
CA CYS A 225 11.50 -22.81 -1.60
C CYS A 225 12.95 -23.30 -1.68
N TYR A 226 13.92 -22.41 -1.38
CA TYR A 226 15.34 -22.68 -1.50
C TYR A 226 15.80 -23.87 -0.65
N GLY A 227 15.35 -23.98 0.59
CA GLY A 227 15.77 -25.03 1.52
C GLY A 227 15.14 -26.38 1.22
N SER A 228 13.84 -26.39 0.98
CA SER A 228 13.07 -27.60 0.68
C SER A 228 13.25 -28.07 -0.77
N ARG A 229 13.72 -27.19 -1.67
CA ARG A 229 13.80 -27.45 -3.11
C ARG A 229 12.47 -27.92 -3.72
N ARG A 230 11.37 -27.61 -3.05
CA ARG A 230 10.02 -27.92 -3.50
C ARG A 230 9.72 -27.14 -4.78
N GLU A 231 9.08 -27.78 -5.73
CA GLU A 231 8.59 -27.11 -6.93
C GLU A 231 7.49 -26.11 -6.60
N LEU A 232 7.57 -24.93 -7.21
CA LEU A 232 6.58 -23.87 -7.06
C LEU A 232 5.41 -24.09 -8.03
N THR A 233 4.21 -23.96 -7.53
CA THR A 233 2.98 -24.28 -8.23
C THR A 233 2.09 -23.06 -8.44
N THR A 234 1.01 -23.24 -9.20
CA THR A 234 -0.03 -22.21 -9.33
C THR A 234 -0.75 -21.94 -8.01
N LEU A 235 -0.79 -22.89 -7.07
CA LEU A 235 -1.35 -22.69 -5.74
C LEU A 235 -0.46 -21.73 -4.93
N ASP A 236 0.86 -21.84 -5.03
CA ASP A 236 1.80 -20.91 -4.38
C ASP A 236 1.61 -19.47 -4.89
N ARG A 237 1.43 -19.31 -6.20
CA ARG A 237 1.10 -18.02 -6.81
C ARG A 237 -0.22 -17.46 -6.28
N ASP A 238 -1.26 -18.29 -6.20
CA ASP A 238 -2.59 -17.86 -5.76
C ASP A 238 -2.57 -17.51 -4.26
N ASN A 239 -1.81 -18.24 -3.44
CA ASN A 239 -1.57 -17.96 -2.03
C ASN A 239 -0.81 -16.64 -1.85
N LEU A 240 0.29 -16.45 -2.61
CA LEU A 240 1.05 -15.21 -2.63
C LEU A 240 0.16 -14.02 -3.00
N TRP A 241 -0.64 -14.15 -4.05
CA TRP A 241 -1.57 -13.11 -4.49
C TRP A 241 -2.56 -12.74 -3.39
N THR A 242 -3.17 -13.76 -2.77
CA THR A 242 -4.15 -13.56 -1.69
C THR A 242 -3.52 -12.84 -0.49
N PHE A 243 -2.32 -13.26 -0.08
CA PHE A 243 -1.59 -12.59 1.00
C PHE A 243 -1.21 -11.15 0.62
N ALA A 244 -0.69 -10.92 -0.60
CA ALA A 244 -0.27 -9.61 -1.06
C ALA A 244 -1.44 -8.59 -1.11
N GLN A 245 -2.64 -9.03 -1.49
CA GLN A 245 -3.84 -8.18 -1.45
C GLN A 245 -4.20 -7.80 -0.01
N GLY A 246 -4.25 -8.77 0.90
CA GLY A 246 -4.54 -8.50 2.32
C GLY A 246 -3.47 -7.64 2.99
N PHE A 247 -2.20 -7.92 2.74
CA PHE A 247 -1.07 -7.12 3.22
C PHE A 247 -1.12 -5.69 2.68
N GLY A 248 -1.44 -5.50 1.39
CA GLY A 248 -1.58 -4.17 0.79
C GLY A 248 -2.58 -3.28 1.53
N LEU A 249 -3.73 -3.84 1.92
CA LEU A 249 -4.75 -3.14 2.72
C LEU A 249 -4.26 -2.80 4.15
N LEU A 250 -3.56 -3.75 4.80
CA LEU A 250 -2.99 -3.52 6.13
C LEU A 250 -1.91 -2.43 6.09
N PHE A 251 -1.05 -2.48 5.09
CA PHE A 251 0.00 -1.48 4.89
C PHE A 251 -0.57 -0.09 4.63
N GLU A 252 -1.59 0.03 3.76
CA GLU A 252 -2.29 1.29 3.50
C GLU A 252 -2.89 1.87 4.78
N ARG A 253 -3.61 1.03 5.55
CA ARG A 253 -4.16 1.44 6.85
C ARG A 253 -3.07 1.96 7.78
N MET A 254 -1.95 1.25 7.89
CA MET A 254 -0.82 1.63 8.75
C MET A 254 -0.24 2.99 8.35
N VAL A 255 0.04 3.18 7.07
CA VAL A 255 0.57 4.47 6.55
C VAL A 255 -0.41 5.62 6.81
N LEU A 256 -1.71 5.38 6.67
CA LEU A 256 -2.73 6.41 6.98
C LEU A 256 -2.76 6.74 8.47
N LEU A 257 -2.68 5.75 9.35
CA LEU A 257 -2.62 5.96 10.80
C LEU A 257 -1.36 6.74 11.21
N GLU A 258 -0.19 6.36 10.71
CA GLU A 258 1.06 7.10 10.97
C GLU A 258 0.96 8.57 10.51
N ARG A 259 0.38 8.81 9.32
CA ARG A 259 0.14 10.18 8.83
C ARG A 259 -0.80 10.98 9.73
N LEU A 260 -1.88 10.35 10.20
CA LEU A 260 -2.82 10.99 11.13
C LEU A 260 -2.15 11.37 12.45
N VAL A 261 -1.35 10.47 13.02
CA VAL A 261 -0.57 10.74 14.24
C VAL A 261 0.38 11.91 14.01
N GLN A 262 1.15 11.89 12.91
CA GLN A 262 2.06 12.98 12.57
C GLN A 262 1.34 14.31 12.36
N GLN A 263 0.20 14.32 11.66
CA GLN A 263 -0.60 15.54 11.47
C GLN A 263 -1.13 16.08 12.79
N ARG A 264 -1.61 15.19 13.68
CA ARG A 264 -2.08 15.57 15.01
C ARG A 264 -0.96 16.17 15.87
N THR A 265 0.23 15.59 15.82
CA THR A 265 1.40 16.11 16.55
C THR A 265 1.78 17.49 16.03
N ARG A 266 1.91 17.67 14.71
CA ARG A 266 2.22 18.97 14.09
C ARG A 266 1.15 20.04 14.42
N ALA A 267 -0.12 19.65 14.42
CA ALA A 267 -1.19 20.57 14.79
C ALA A 267 -1.07 21.02 16.25
N ARG A 268 -0.80 20.10 17.18
CA ARG A 268 -0.55 20.43 18.60
C ARG A 268 0.64 21.37 18.76
N GLU A 269 1.76 21.05 18.14
CA GLU A 269 2.97 21.91 18.18
C GLU A 269 2.67 23.33 17.66
N ALA A 270 1.89 23.43 16.58
CA ALA A 270 1.46 24.73 16.03
C ALA A 270 0.55 25.49 16.99
N PHE A 271 -0.40 24.81 17.66
CA PHE A 271 -1.25 25.43 18.68
C PHE A 271 -0.45 25.90 19.89
N ASP A 272 0.45 25.07 20.40
CA ASP A 272 1.33 25.42 21.54
C ASP A 272 2.25 26.60 21.21
N LEU A 273 2.72 26.69 19.97
CA LEU A 273 3.49 27.85 19.49
C LEU A 273 2.64 29.13 19.43
N ALA A 274 1.43 29.02 18.86
CA ALA A 274 0.52 30.14 18.77
C ALA A 274 0.11 30.65 20.16
N GLU A 275 -0.15 29.75 21.10
CA GLU A 275 -0.49 30.09 22.48
C GLU A 275 0.66 30.85 23.17
N ARG A 276 1.91 30.35 23.04
CA ARG A 276 3.09 31.05 23.56
C ARG A 276 3.27 32.42 22.94
N GLN A 277 3.06 32.57 21.64
CA GLN A 277 3.13 33.89 20.98
C GLN A 277 2.05 34.84 21.45
N LEU A 278 0.81 34.37 21.67
CA LEU A 278 -0.25 35.18 22.24
C LEU A 278 0.04 35.61 23.67
N GLN A 279 0.60 34.72 24.50
CA GLN A 279 1.06 35.03 25.86
C GLN A 279 2.15 36.11 25.86
N GLN A 280 3.18 35.95 25.01
CA GLN A 280 4.23 36.96 24.85
C GLN A 280 3.67 38.31 24.43
N LEU A 281 2.75 38.36 23.45
CA LEU A 281 2.12 39.61 23.02
C LEU A 281 1.31 40.26 24.16
N ALA A 282 0.59 39.46 24.95
CA ALA A 282 -0.13 39.95 26.10
C ALA A 282 0.77 40.51 27.20
N GLU A 283 1.91 39.85 27.47
CA GLU A 283 2.94 40.29 28.41
C GLU A 283 3.59 41.61 27.92
N ASP A 284 3.96 41.68 26.64
CA ASP A 284 4.51 42.90 26.02
C ASP A 284 3.52 44.05 26.06
N GLU A 285 2.22 43.80 25.85
CA GLU A 285 1.16 44.84 25.92
C GLU A 285 0.98 45.35 27.36
N ILE A 286 1.06 44.45 28.36
CA ILE A 286 1.03 44.82 29.79
C ILE A 286 2.25 45.68 30.17
N LEU A 287 3.44 45.32 29.69
CA LEU A 287 4.68 46.07 29.93
C LEU A 287 4.63 47.46 29.28
N LEU A 288 4.08 47.56 28.05
CA LEU A 288 3.90 48.83 27.38
C LEU A 288 2.87 49.70 28.11
N ALA A 289 1.75 49.13 28.60
CA ALA A 289 0.74 49.86 29.36
C ALA A 289 1.28 50.33 30.76
N GLN A 290 2.21 49.60 31.36
CA GLN A 290 2.89 50.02 32.60
C GLN A 290 3.86 51.15 32.31
N ASN A 291 4.66 51.08 31.24
CA ASN A 291 5.59 52.14 30.84
C ASN A 291 4.84 53.43 30.44
N ASP A 292 3.65 53.32 29.75
CA ASP A 292 2.83 54.48 29.45
C ASP A 292 2.24 55.13 30.72
N ARG A 293 1.97 54.36 31.77
CA ARG A 293 1.55 54.92 33.07
C ARG A 293 2.70 55.63 33.76
N GLU A 294 3.93 55.11 33.70
CA GLU A 294 5.10 55.81 34.27
C GLU A 294 5.48 57.04 33.46
N LEU A 295 5.42 57.00 32.13
CA LEU A 295 5.58 58.14 31.23
C LEU A 295 4.43 59.16 31.37
N GLY A 296 3.19 58.68 31.58
CA GLY A 296 2.04 59.53 31.86
C GLY A 296 2.16 60.28 33.17
N ALA A 297 2.76 59.67 34.21
CA ALA A 297 3.02 60.32 35.47
C ALA A 297 4.10 61.41 35.36
N VAL A 298 5.13 61.18 34.51
CA VAL A 298 6.17 62.20 34.19
C VAL A 298 5.64 63.28 33.25
N ALA A 299 4.75 62.91 32.28
CA ALA A 299 4.14 63.86 31.36
C ALA A 299 3.09 64.72 32.03
N TYR A 300 2.39 64.28 33.08
CA TYR A 300 1.46 65.09 33.82
C TYR A 300 2.10 66.30 34.52
N HIS A 301 3.36 66.18 34.91
CA HIS A 301 4.17 67.30 35.44
C HIS A 301 4.79 68.20 34.36
N ALA A 302 4.86 67.75 33.09
CA ALA A 302 5.37 68.55 31.98
C ALA A 302 4.23 69.27 31.15
N ALA A 303 3.02 68.76 31.24
CA ALA A 303 1.83 69.29 30.43
C ALA A 303 1.25 70.61 30.91
N GLU A 304 1.77 71.19 32.01
CA GLU A 304 1.40 72.49 32.39
C GLU A 304 2.03 73.62 31.54
N PHE A 305 2.99 73.28 30.68
CA PHE A 305 3.77 74.25 29.89
C PHE A 305 3.56 74.28 28.39
N PHE A 306 2.89 73.31 27.78
CA PHE A 306 2.68 73.33 26.30
C PHE A 306 1.31 72.82 25.90
N ARG A 307 0.43 73.72 25.47
CA ARG A 307 -0.75 73.46 24.70
C ARG A 307 -0.48 73.72 23.22
N PRO A 308 -0.60 72.74 22.32
CA PRO A 308 -1.12 73.06 21.00
C PRO A 308 -2.37 72.25 20.66
N ALA A 309 -3.33 73.00 20.09
CA ALA A 309 -4.49 72.44 19.42
C ALA A 309 -4.03 71.78 18.10
N ALA A 310 -4.57 70.61 17.82
CA ALA A 310 -5.17 70.23 16.56
C ALA A 310 -5.21 68.68 16.35
N ALA A 311 -6.43 68.21 16.16
CA ALA A 311 -6.91 67.29 15.13
C ALA A 311 -6.54 65.83 15.20
N ALA A 312 -7.45 65.07 15.77
CA ALA A 312 -7.64 63.63 15.47
C ALA A 312 -8.30 63.50 14.09
N GLU A 313 -7.54 63.22 13.06
CA GLU A 313 -8.08 62.66 11.80
C GLU A 313 -8.08 61.14 11.89
N GLY A 314 -9.26 60.58 12.19
CA GLY A 314 -9.48 59.14 12.23
C GLY A 314 -9.48 58.49 10.82
N VAL A 315 -9.41 57.18 10.78
CA VAL A 315 -9.52 56.30 9.59
C VAL A 315 -10.67 56.65 8.67
N GLU A 316 -11.69 57.38 9.21
CA GLU A 316 -12.87 57.85 8.48
C GLU A 316 -12.55 58.85 7.37
N SER A 317 -11.43 59.54 7.44
CA SER A 317 -10.99 60.50 6.40
C SER A 317 -10.10 59.87 5.31
N LEU A 318 -9.47 58.72 5.58
CA LEU A 318 -8.52 58.06 4.65
C LEU A 318 -9.20 57.21 3.60
N LEU A 319 -10.29 56.51 3.95
CA LEU A 319 -10.96 55.56 3.07
C LEU A 319 -12.40 56.00 2.78
N THR A 320 -12.84 55.89 1.54
CA THR A 320 -14.24 56.08 1.17
C THR A 320 -15.12 55.00 1.80
N ALA A 321 -16.42 55.22 1.92
CA ALA A 321 -17.37 54.24 2.46
C ALA A 321 -17.31 52.90 1.72
N ARG A 322 -17.06 52.94 0.40
CA ARG A 322 -16.93 51.74 -0.42
C ARG A 322 -15.63 50.97 -0.14
N GLU A 323 -14.52 51.67 0.00
CA GLU A 323 -13.22 51.11 0.33
C GLU A 323 -13.21 50.51 1.75
N ARG A 324 -13.86 51.14 2.71
CA ARG A 324 -14.05 50.58 4.07
C ARG A 324 -14.81 49.26 4.03
N LYS A 325 -15.92 49.21 3.27
CA LYS A 325 -16.69 47.97 3.15
C LYS A 325 -15.89 46.82 2.53
N ILE A 326 -15.01 47.13 1.60
CA ILE A 326 -14.10 46.14 1.00
C ILE A 326 -13.06 45.68 2.03
N VAL A 327 -12.46 46.56 2.82
CA VAL A 327 -11.52 46.19 3.88
C VAL A 327 -12.20 45.33 4.95
N GLU A 328 -13.42 45.61 5.36
CA GLU A 328 -14.19 44.79 6.28
C GLU A 328 -14.37 43.36 5.75
N LEU A 329 -14.66 43.19 4.45
CA LEU A 329 -14.77 41.89 3.82
C LEU A 329 -13.39 41.22 3.64
N MET A 330 -12.32 41.99 3.46
CA MET A 330 -10.94 41.46 3.45
C MET A 330 -10.54 40.93 4.82
N ILE A 331 -10.97 41.51 5.91
CA ILE A 331 -10.73 41.04 7.29
C ILE A 331 -11.38 39.68 7.53
N THR A 332 -12.55 39.42 6.96
CA THR A 332 -13.21 38.10 7.05
C THR A 332 -12.57 37.02 6.13
N GLY A 333 -11.49 37.33 5.42
CA GLY A 333 -10.80 36.42 4.53
C GLY A 333 -11.43 36.22 3.13
N ALA A 334 -12.49 36.98 2.79
CA ALA A 334 -13.24 36.85 1.53
C ALA A 334 -12.35 37.10 0.31
N ARG A 335 -12.37 36.28 -0.71
CA ARG A 335 -11.66 36.44 -1.98
C ARG A 335 -12.28 37.56 -2.81
N ASN A 336 -11.56 38.08 -3.83
CA ASN A 336 -12.09 39.17 -4.67
C ASN A 336 -13.39 38.79 -5.38
N SER A 337 -13.54 37.54 -5.82
CA SER A 337 -14.78 37.02 -6.40
C SER A 337 -15.94 37.06 -5.39
N GLU A 338 -15.72 36.64 -4.16
CA GLU A 338 -16.73 36.63 -3.09
C GLU A 338 -17.11 38.07 -2.65
N ILE A 339 -16.13 38.98 -2.68
CA ILE A 339 -16.39 40.41 -2.43
C ILE A 339 -17.21 41.00 -3.57
N ALA A 340 -16.91 40.63 -4.82
CA ALA A 340 -17.65 41.06 -5.99
C ALA A 340 -19.11 40.64 -5.93
N ASP A 341 -19.37 39.38 -5.60
CA ASP A 341 -20.71 38.82 -5.43
C ASP A 341 -21.50 39.53 -4.32
N ARG A 342 -20.86 39.73 -3.16
CA ARG A 342 -21.52 40.42 -2.01
C ARG A 342 -21.80 41.89 -2.24
N LEU A 343 -21.00 42.56 -3.06
CA LEU A 343 -21.14 43.97 -3.36
C LEU A 343 -21.83 44.25 -4.70
N VAL A 344 -22.23 43.20 -5.42
CA VAL A 344 -22.90 43.23 -6.74
C VAL A 344 -22.13 44.10 -7.75
N VAL A 345 -20.82 43.80 -7.88
CA VAL A 345 -19.90 44.45 -8.84
C VAL A 345 -19.03 43.44 -9.54
N SER A 346 -18.30 43.86 -10.59
CA SER A 346 -17.35 42.98 -11.25
C SER A 346 -16.09 42.73 -10.38
N GLU A 347 -15.45 41.56 -10.54
CA GLU A 347 -14.20 41.24 -9.84
C GLU A 347 -13.09 42.26 -10.15
N ASP A 348 -13.04 42.79 -11.36
CA ASP A 348 -12.06 43.81 -11.76
C ASP A 348 -12.30 45.16 -11.06
N THR A 349 -13.57 45.48 -10.78
CA THR A 349 -13.92 46.65 -9.94
C THR A 349 -13.40 46.46 -8.51
N VAL A 350 -13.54 45.24 -7.94
CA VAL A 350 -12.97 44.91 -6.62
C VAL A 350 -11.46 44.99 -6.62
N LYS A 351 -10.78 44.45 -7.63
CA LYS A 351 -9.30 44.58 -7.78
C LYS A 351 -8.84 46.04 -7.79
N SER A 352 -9.55 46.90 -8.51
CA SER A 352 -9.24 48.32 -8.57
C SER A 352 -9.41 48.99 -7.20
N HIS A 353 -10.47 48.69 -6.46
CA HIS A 353 -10.68 49.20 -5.10
C HIS A 353 -9.62 48.65 -4.12
N VAL A 354 -9.29 47.37 -4.17
CA VAL A 354 -8.22 46.78 -3.36
C VAL A 354 -6.89 47.49 -3.61
N LYS A 355 -6.52 47.74 -4.87
CA LYS A 355 -5.33 48.49 -5.21
C LYS A 355 -5.33 49.92 -4.63
N SER A 356 -6.49 50.61 -4.66
CA SER A 356 -6.67 51.94 -4.04
C SER A 356 -6.52 51.89 -2.52
N VAL A 357 -7.11 50.89 -1.85
CA VAL A 357 -6.96 50.63 -0.42
C VAL A 357 -5.51 50.40 -0.03
N LEU A 358 -4.79 49.51 -0.74
CA LEU A 358 -3.37 49.25 -0.50
C LEU A 358 -2.55 50.55 -0.55
N ARG A 359 -2.75 51.34 -1.60
CA ARG A 359 -2.07 52.61 -1.76
C ARG A 359 -2.38 53.61 -0.64
N LYS A 360 -3.66 53.76 -0.25
CA LYS A 360 -4.10 54.71 0.79
C LYS A 360 -3.64 54.31 2.18
N LEU A 361 -3.56 53.01 2.45
CA LEU A 361 -3.03 52.49 3.71
C LEU A 361 -1.49 52.31 3.68
N GLY A 362 -0.82 52.61 2.56
CA GLY A 362 0.62 52.50 2.41
C GLY A 362 1.11 51.06 2.53
N SER A 363 0.30 50.06 2.13
CA SER A 363 0.56 48.63 2.31
C SER A 363 0.99 47.97 1.01
N SER A 364 1.92 47.07 1.08
CA SER A 364 2.47 46.34 -0.08
C SER A 364 1.63 45.11 -0.46
N ASN A 365 0.87 44.58 0.46
CA ASN A 365 0.03 43.40 0.26
C ASN A 365 -1.25 43.46 1.11
N ARG A 366 -2.18 42.53 0.81
CA ARG A 366 -3.52 42.44 1.43
C ARG A 366 -3.45 42.24 2.94
N ALA A 367 -2.55 41.36 3.44
CA ALA A 367 -2.44 41.06 4.87
C ALA A 367 -1.94 42.29 5.64
N GLU A 368 -0.98 43.00 5.07
CA GLU A 368 -0.49 44.27 5.64
C GLU A 368 -1.57 45.37 5.69
N ALA A 369 -2.41 45.47 4.65
CA ALA A 369 -3.51 46.40 4.62
C ALA A 369 -4.54 46.13 5.72
N VAL A 370 -4.89 44.87 5.92
CA VAL A 370 -5.81 44.45 7.00
C VAL A 370 -5.20 44.78 8.36
N SER A 371 -3.94 44.47 8.58
CA SER A 371 -3.23 44.76 9.84
C SER A 371 -3.19 46.27 10.14
N ARG A 372 -2.84 47.09 9.14
CA ARG A 372 -2.81 48.58 9.30
C ARG A 372 -4.19 49.16 9.55
N TYR A 373 -5.21 48.69 8.85
CA TYR A 373 -6.58 49.14 9.06
C TYR A 373 -7.05 48.82 10.48
N LEU A 374 -6.81 47.61 10.99
CA LEU A 374 -7.18 47.21 12.35
C LEU A 374 -6.46 48.08 13.39
N LYS A 375 -5.18 48.39 13.21
CA LYS A 375 -4.43 49.30 14.08
C LYS A 375 -4.95 50.74 14.08
N LEU A 376 -5.46 51.22 12.95
CA LEU A 376 -6.02 52.56 12.80
C LEU A 376 -7.49 52.64 13.24
N ALA A 377 -8.24 51.51 13.14
CA ALA A 377 -9.66 51.46 13.49
C ALA A 377 -9.89 51.14 14.98
N MET A 378 -8.90 50.63 15.71
CA MET A 378 -9.01 50.47 17.15
C MET A 378 -8.83 51.82 17.84
N PRO A 379 -9.80 52.28 18.66
CA PRO A 379 -9.59 53.45 19.48
C PRO A 379 -8.40 53.20 20.41
N ARG A 380 -7.42 54.10 20.42
CA ARG A 380 -6.40 54.13 21.47
C ARG A 380 -7.11 54.34 22.81
N ILE A 381 -7.23 53.25 23.58
CA ILE A 381 -7.67 53.34 24.99
C ILE A 381 -6.51 53.88 25.79
#